data_55e4e6a9673852371bd7976555524818
#
_entry.id   55e4e6a9673852371bd7976555524818
#
_cell.length_a   1.000
_cell.length_b   1.000
_cell.length_c   1.000
_cell.angle_alpha   90.00
_cell.angle_beta   90.00
_cell.angle_gamma   90.00
#
_symmetry.space_group_name_H-M   'P 1'
#
loop_
_entity.id
_entity.type
_entity.pdbx_description
1 polymer ?
#
loop_
_entity_poly.entity_id
_entity_poly.type
_entity_poly.pdbx_seq_one_letter_code
_entity_poly.pdbx_strand_id
1 'polypeptide(L)'
;MNRRQALRNIGIGAGVLIVGPSTLSLLQSCKNEPDYEWQPVFLTASHGFALKKIVDIIIPATDTPGASDLNIAQFIDSYMDEVEGKRRREGFLKSADAFSRAFENEYDKIHEEGSDEEFENIVKKYLKASPAEREEYVKRTTETQDAQDQESEMEIDADAGAYAYLTSVRDMTIWAWKTSEEIGENHLWYDPVPGEYIPCGPLEELGGGKVMSL
;
A
#
# COMPACT_ATOMS: atom_id res chain seq x y z
N MET A 1 -30.49 27.52 -52.11
CA MET A 1 -30.25 27.06 -50.70
C MET A 1 -29.32 28.03 -50.02
N ASN A 2 -29.77 28.66 -48.92
CA ASN A 2 -28.94 29.61 -48.18
C ASN A 2 -27.91 28.85 -47.29
N ARG A 3 -26.68 29.36 -47.25
CA ARG A 3 -25.57 28.76 -46.48
C ARG A 3 -25.94 28.45 -45.00
N ARG A 4 -26.82 29.27 -44.41
CA ARG A 4 -27.38 29.06 -43.05
C ARG A 4 -28.27 27.82 -42.94
N GLN A 5 -29.03 27.48 -43.97
CA GLN A 5 -29.88 26.29 -44.00
C GLN A 5 -29.06 25.00 -44.15
N ALA A 6 -27.96 25.03 -44.92
CA ALA A 6 -27.05 23.92 -45.08
C ALA A 6 -26.33 23.57 -43.71
N LEU A 7 -25.85 24.59 -43.00
CA LEU A 7 -25.21 24.40 -41.70
C LEU A 7 -26.18 23.89 -40.61
N ARG A 8 -27.43 24.37 -40.65
CA ARG A 8 -28.46 23.90 -39.70
C ARG A 8 -28.86 22.45 -39.92
N ASN A 9 -28.92 22.03 -41.22
CA ASN A 9 -29.26 20.65 -41.53
C ASN A 9 -28.11 19.67 -41.27
N ILE A 10 -26.84 20.10 -41.37
CA ILE A 10 -25.66 19.33 -40.99
C ILE A 10 -25.61 19.18 -39.45
N GLY A 11 -25.93 20.23 -38.68
CA GLY A 11 -25.95 20.18 -37.21
C GLY A 11 -27.01 19.23 -36.65
N ILE A 12 -28.20 19.19 -37.29
CA ILE A 12 -29.28 18.28 -36.88
C ILE A 12 -29.00 16.85 -37.32
N GLY A 13 -28.42 16.62 -38.48
CA GLY A 13 -28.07 15.29 -38.97
C GLY A 13 -26.92 14.65 -38.21
N ALA A 14 -25.90 15.43 -37.86
CA ALA A 14 -24.78 14.96 -37.05
C ALA A 14 -25.19 14.67 -35.58
N GLY A 15 -26.12 15.47 -34.99
CA GLY A 15 -26.61 15.25 -33.64
C GLY A 15 -27.41 13.94 -33.51
N VAL A 16 -28.19 13.56 -34.50
CA VAL A 16 -29.01 12.33 -34.44
C VAL A 16 -28.18 11.05 -34.63
N LEU A 17 -27.04 11.14 -35.38
CA LEU A 17 -26.15 9.99 -35.59
C LEU A 17 -25.19 9.73 -34.38
N ILE A 18 -24.93 10.76 -33.58
CA ILE A 18 -24.02 10.65 -32.39
C ILE A 18 -24.78 10.18 -31.16
N VAL A 19 -26.10 10.34 -31.07
CA VAL A 19 -26.93 9.90 -29.94
C VAL A 19 -27.44 8.45 -30.13
N GLY A 20 -26.83 7.68 -31.00
CA GLY A 20 -27.05 6.25 -31.16
C GLY A 20 -26.39 5.40 -30.02
N PRO A 21 -26.41 4.09 -30.12
CA PRO A 21 -25.97 3.18 -29.04
C PRO A 21 -24.54 3.39 -28.51
N SER A 22 -23.72 4.20 -29.19
CA SER A 22 -22.39 4.56 -28.73
C SER A 22 -22.36 5.51 -27.52
N THR A 23 -23.40 6.32 -27.31
CA THR A 23 -23.48 7.19 -26.11
C THR A 23 -23.90 6.40 -24.86
N LEU A 24 -24.62 5.32 -25.01
CA LEU A 24 -24.94 4.39 -23.93
C LEU A 24 -23.69 3.62 -23.47
N SER A 25 -22.75 3.31 -24.38
CA SER A 25 -21.47 2.68 -24.03
C SER A 25 -20.56 3.62 -23.23
N LEU A 26 -20.59 4.93 -23.49
CA LEU A 26 -19.78 5.91 -22.74
C LEU A 26 -20.32 6.14 -21.32
N LEU A 27 -21.62 5.99 -21.11
CA LEU A 27 -22.22 6.07 -19.77
C LEU A 27 -22.01 4.78 -18.96
N GLN A 28 -21.78 3.64 -19.62
CA GLN A 28 -21.43 2.38 -18.98
C GLN A 28 -19.92 2.25 -18.65
N SER A 29 -19.08 3.12 -19.22
CA SER A 29 -17.65 3.19 -18.92
C SER A 29 -17.33 3.97 -17.66
N CYS A 30 -18.28 4.68 -17.07
CA CYS A 30 -18.18 5.16 -15.70
C CYS A 30 -18.56 4.02 -14.75
N LYS A 31 -17.75 2.96 -14.64
CA LYS A 31 -17.57 2.29 -13.37
C LYS A 31 -17.12 3.40 -12.42
N ASN A 32 -17.80 3.52 -11.29
CA ASN A 32 -17.32 4.31 -10.17
C ASN A 32 -15.97 3.72 -9.77
N GLU A 33 -14.90 4.12 -10.45
CA GLU A 33 -13.57 3.95 -9.91
C GLU A 33 -13.57 4.80 -8.65
N PRO A 34 -13.23 4.23 -7.50
CA PRO A 34 -13.11 5.01 -6.28
C PRO A 34 -12.22 6.21 -6.56
N ASP A 35 -12.65 7.41 -6.18
CA ASP A 35 -11.86 8.63 -6.34
C ASP A 35 -10.73 8.56 -5.30
N TYR A 36 -9.62 7.95 -5.70
CA TYR A 36 -8.44 7.86 -4.85
C TYR A 36 -7.81 9.25 -4.77
N GLU A 37 -7.77 9.82 -3.57
CA GLU A 37 -7.04 11.08 -3.30
C GLU A 37 -5.57 11.01 -3.74
N TRP A 38 -5.05 9.81 -3.91
CA TRP A 38 -3.69 9.52 -4.30
C TRP A 38 -3.64 8.43 -5.38
N GLN A 39 -2.83 8.65 -6.41
CA GLN A 39 -2.55 7.69 -7.47
C GLN A 39 -1.16 7.11 -7.25
N PRO A 40 -1.02 5.82 -6.92
CA PRO A 40 0.28 5.16 -6.79
C PRO A 40 1.07 5.21 -8.10
N VAL A 41 2.40 5.29 -8.00
CA VAL A 41 3.32 5.26 -9.15
C VAL A 41 3.87 3.86 -9.42
N PHE A 42 4.02 3.06 -8.39
CA PHE A 42 4.54 1.70 -8.44
C PHE A 42 3.44 0.63 -8.30
N LEU A 43 2.55 0.82 -7.34
CA LEU A 43 1.44 -0.09 -7.06
C LEU A 43 0.26 0.15 -8.00
N THR A 44 -0.64 -0.83 -8.11
CA THR A 44 -1.97 -0.60 -8.68
C THR A 44 -2.81 0.27 -7.73
N ALA A 45 -3.86 0.90 -8.25
CA ALA A 45 -4.78 1.69 -7.42
C ALA A 45 -5.39 0.86 -6.27
N SER A 46 -5.76 -0.39 -6.54
CA SER A 46 -6.30 -1.32 -5.54
C SER A 46 -5.27 -1.67 -4.46
N HIS A 47 -4.02 -1.97 -4.85
CA HIS A 47 -2.94 -2.21 -3.89
C HIS A 47 -2.62 -0.98 -3.05
N GLY A 48 -2.63 0.23 -3.66
CA GLY A 48 -2.43 1.48 -2.95
C GLY A 48 -3.53 1.77 -1.94
N PHE A 49 -4.79 1.48 -2.30
CA PHE A 49 -5.93 1.55 -1.37
C PHE A 49 -5.71 0.63 -0.16
N ALA A 50 -5.38 -0.64 -0.41
CA ALA A 50 -5.09 -1.60 0.65
C ALA A 50 -3.89 -1.16 1.50
N LEU A 51 -2.80 -0.69 0.89
CA LEU A 51 -1.63 -0.21 1.59
C LEU A 51 -1.98 0.94 2.56
N LYS A 52 -2.79 1.92 2.11
CA LYS A 52 -3.24 3.04 2.96
C LYS A 52 -3.98 2.53 4.20
N LYS A 53 -4.90 1.58 4.04
CA LYS A 53 -5.62 0.95 5.17
C LYS A 53 -4.68 0.21 6.13
N ILE A 54 -3.74 -0.56 5.57
CA ILE A 54 -2.80 -1.38 6.36
C ILE A 54 -1.87 -0.50 7.20
N VAL A 55 -1.29 0.57 6.63
CA VAL A 55 -0.36 1.43 7.38
C VAL A 55 -1.06 2.15 8.55
N ASP A 56 -2.33 2.53 8.39
CA ASP A 56 -3.12 3.14 9.46
C ASP A 56 -3.47 2.15 10.58
N ILE A 57 -3.68 0.88 10.25
CA ILE A 57 -3.87 -0.18 11.25
C ILE A 57 -2.57 -0.43 12.03
N ILE A 58 -1.41 -0.31 11.36
CA ILE A 58 -0.10 -0.54 11.98
C ILE A 58 0.28 0.63 12.90
N ILE A 59 0.12 1.87 12.43
CA ILE A 59 0.41 3.10 13.20
C ILE A 59 -0.78 4.06 13.08
N PRO A 60 -1.81 3.87 13.92
CA PRO A 60 -2.94 4.78 13.96
C PRO A 60 -2.54 6.13 14.59
N ALA A 61 -3.25 7.20 14.23
CA ALA A 61 -3.13 8.50 14.89
C ALA A 61 -3.57 8.40 16.36
N THR A 62 -2.73 8.95 17.26
CA THR A 62 -2.98 9.00 18.70
C THR A 62 -2.57 10.38 19.23
N ASP A 63 -1.80 10.46 20.32
CA ASP A 63 -1.12 11.69 20.74
C ASP A 63 0.06 12.04 19.82
N THR A 64 0.46 11.10 18.96
CA THR A 64 1.44 11.29 17.90
C THR A 64 0.79 11.12 16.54
N PRO A 65 1.32 11.76 15.48
CA PRO A 65 0.85 11.58 14.12
C PRO A 65 0.84 10.09 13.72
N GLY A 66 -0.24 9.65 13.05
CA GLY A 66 -0.36 8.32 12.47
C GLY A 66 0.32 8.22 11.11
N ALA A 67 0.23 7.02 10.51
CA ALA A 67 0.84 6.76 9.21
C ALA A 67 0.25 7.62 8.07
N SER A 68 -1.06 7.84 8.05
CA SER A 68 -1.72 8.70 7.06
C SER A 68 -1.36 10.17 7.22
N ASP A 69 -1.17 10.67 8.44
CA ASP A 69 -0.78 12.06 8.70
C ASP A 69 0.59 12.39 8.09
N LEU A 70 1.45 11.38 7.98
CA LEU A 70 2.81 11.47 7.45
C LEU A 70 2.95 10.94 6.01
N ASN A 71 1.85 10.61 5.34
CA ASN A 71 1.83 10.07 3.98
C ASN A 71 2.73 8.82 3.81
N ILE A 72 2.74 7.93 4.80
CA ILE A 72 3.63 6.76 4.80
C ILE A 72 3.33 5.80 3.63
N ALA A 73 2.06 5.62 3.24
CA ALA A 73 1.70 4.79 2.09
C ALA A 73 2.33 5.33 0.79
N GLN A 74 2.26 6.65 0.58
CA GLN A 74 2.84 7.35 -0.57
C GLN A 74 4.37 7.22 -0.57
N PHE A 75 4.98 7.35 0.60
CA PHE A 75 6.42 7.17 0.77
C PHE A 75 6.86 5.75 0.40
N ILE A 76 6.16 4.72 0.90
CA ILE A 76 6.47 3.31 0.59
C ILE A 76 6.38 3.05 -0.91
N ASP A 77 5.33 3.53 -1.56
CA ASP A 77 5.14 3.37 -3.00
C ASP A 77 6.29 4.00 -3.82
N SER A 78 6.61 5.26 -3.52
CA SER A 78 7.73 5.97 -4.18
C SER A 78 9.09 5.34 -3.87
N TYR A 79 9.32 4.89 -2.64
CA TYR A 79 10.54 4.21 -2.24
C TYR A 79 10.75 2.90 -3.01
N MET A 80 9.68 2.12 -3.17
CA MET A 80 9.70 0.91 -3.98
C MET A 80 10.00 1.19 -5.45
N ASP A 81 9.49 2.30 -6.00
CA ASP A 81 9.73 2.67 -7.40
C ASP A 81 11.16 3.18 -7.65
N GLU A 82 11.63 4.10 -6.81
CA GLU A 82 12.83 4.88 -7.07
C GLU A 82 14.10 4.29 -6.46
N VAL A 83 13.98 3.60 -5.31
CA VAL A 83 15.14 3.20 -4.50
C VAL A 83 15.39 1.70 -4.56
N GLU A 84 14.35 0.90 -4.54
CA GLU A 84 14.49 -0.55 -4.45
C GLU A 84 14.93 -1.21 -5.75
N GLY A 85 15.78 -2.23 -5.62
CA GLY A 85 16.26 -3.01 -6.76
C GLY A 85 15.16 -3.89 -7.38
N LYS A 86 15.34 -4.23 -8.67
CA LYS A 86 14.36 -4.97 -9.49
C LYS A 86 13.80 -6.21 -8.79
N ARG A 87 14.67 -7.06 -8.22
CA ARG A 87 14.26 -8.31 -7.54
C ARG A 87 13.30 -8.04 -6.37
N ARG A 88 13.58 -7.00 -5.57
CA ARG A 88 12.74 -6.65 -4.42
C ARG A 88 11.41 -6.06 -4.87
N ARG A 89 11.42 -5.21 -5.90
CA ARG A 89 10.21 -4.65 -6.52
C ARG A 89 9.27 -5.75 -7.03
N GLU A 90 9.79 -6.69 -7.80
CA GLU A 90 9.02 -7.83 -8.33
C GLU A 90 8.48 -8.73 -7.20
N GLY A 91 9.29 -9.00 -6.18
CA GLY A 91 8.86 -9.76 -5.01
C GLY A 91 7.75 -9.06 -4.22
N PHE A 92 7.85 -7.74 -4.06
CA PHE A 92 6.84 -6.95 -3.38
C PHE A 92 5.51 -6.96 -4.13
N LEU A 93 5.51 -6.76 -5.45
CA LEU A 93 4.30 -6.84 -6.29
C LEU A 93 3.64 -8.22 -6.21
N LYS A 94 4.43 -9.30 -6.36
CA LYS A 94 3.91 -10.68 -6.25
C LYS A 94 3.28 -10.95 -4.87
N SER A 95 3.88 -10.41 -3.82
CA SER A 95 3.34 -10.54 -2.46
C SER A 95 2.08 -9.67 -2.24
N ALA A 96 1.99 -8.50 -2.87
CA ALA A 96 0.77 -7.69 -2.87
C ALA A 96 -0.37 -8.37 -3.60
N ASP A 97 -0.12 -8.99 -4.77
CA ASP A 97 -1.08 -9.83 -5.48
C ASP A 97 -1.55 -11.03 -4.63
N ALA A 98 -0.62 -11.67 -3.91
CA ALA A 98 -0.96 -12.76 -3.00
C ALA A 98 -1.84 -12.30 -1.82
N PHE A 99 -1.58 -11.11 -1.28
CA PHE A 99 -2.45 -10.50 -0.26
C PHE A 99 -3.85 -10.21 -0.80
N SER A 100 -3.96 -9.72 -2.05
CA SER A 100 -5.27 -9.52 -2.68
C SER A 100 -6.05 -10.82 -2.78
N ARG A 101 -5.40 -11.91 -3.21
CA ARG A 101 -6.05 -13.24 -3.26
C ARG A 101 -6.41 -13.76 -1.86
N ALA A 102 -5.56 -13.55 -0.87
CA ALA A 102 -5.86 -13.96 0.49
C ALA A 102 -7.07 -13.20 1.06
N PHE A 103 -7.19 -11.91 0.75
CA PHE A 103 -8.34 -11.09 1.13
C PHE A 103 -9.62 -11.57 0.43
N GLU A 104 -9.56 -11.80 -0.88
CA GLU A 104 -10.68 -12.30 -1.67
C GLU A 104 -11.13 -13.71 -1.19
N ASN A 105 -10.18 -14.60 -0.91
CA ASN A 105 -10.48 -15.93 -0.38
C ASN A 105 -11.17 -15.91 1.00
N GLU A 106 -10.83 -14.94 1.85
CA GLU A 106 -11.38 -14.83 3.21
C GLU A 106 -12.77 -14.18 3.23
N TYR A 107 -12.99 -13.15 2.37
CA TYR A 107 -14.17 -12.29 2.45
C TYR A 107 -15.06 -12.32 1.20
N ASP A 108 -14.65 -12.97 0.12
CA ASP A 108 -15.34 -12.95 -1.18
C ASP A 108 -15.54 -11.52 -1.73
N LYS A 109 -14.53 -10.65 -1.54
CA LYS A 109 -14.54 -9.23 -1.87
C LYS A 109 -13.19 -8.76 -2.36
N ILE A 110 -13.19 -7.75 -3.24
CA ILE A 110 -12.00 -6.96 -3.54
C ILE A 110 -11.71 -5.96 -2.42
N HIS A 111 -10.51 -5.38 -2.40
CA HIS A 111 -10.07 -4.46 -1.33
C HIS A 111 -11.01 -3.28 -1.11
N GLU A 112 -11.51 -2.68 -2.20
CA GLU A 112 -12.38 -1.50 -2.18
C GLU A 112 -13.75 -1.75 -1.54
N GLU A 113 -14.18 -3.01 -1.49
CA GLU A 113 -15.43 -3.45 -0.87
C GLU A 113 -15.22 -3.89 0.59
N GLY A 114 -13.97 -3.98 1.01
CA GLY A 114 -13.58 -4.38 2.37
C GLY A 114 -13.88 -3.31 3.41
N SER A 115 -14.44 -3.72 4.53
CA SER A 115 -14.63 -2.86 5.70
C SER A 115 -13.33 -2.70 6.51
N ASP A 116 -13.27 -1.66 7.34
CA ASP A 116 -12.14 -1.44 8.24
C ASP A 116 -11.93 -2.63 9.20
N GLU A 117 -13.01 -3.26 9.67
CA GLU A 117 -12.96 -4.45 10.53
C GLU A 117 -12.36 -5.65 9.80
N GLU A 118 -12.70 -5.88 8.51
CA GLU A 118 -12.15 -6.97 7.70
C GLU A 118 -10.64 -6.76 7.48
N PHE A 119 -10.20 -5.52 7.20
CA PHE A 119 -8.78 -5.18 7.12
C PHE A 119 -8.06 -5.40 8.46
N GLU A 120 -8.63 -4.96 9.58
CA GLU A 120 -8.05 -5.21 10.89
C GLU A 120 -7.91 -6.72 11.18
N ASN A 121 -8.92 -7.51 10.84
CA ASN A 121 -8.93 -8.94 11.11
C ASN A 121 -7.88 -9.67 10.27
N ILE A 122 -7.74 -9.36 8.98
CA ILE A 122 -6.75 -10.01 8.12
C ILE A 122 -5.31 -9.58 8.51
N VAL A 123 -5.09 -8.32 8.84
CA VAL A 123 -3.79 -7.84 9.35
C VAL A 123 -3.43 -8.55 10.66
N LYS A 124 -4.39 -8.68 11.59
CA LYS A 124 -4.19 -9.43 12.85
C LYS A 124 -3.91 -10.90 12.62
N LYS A 125 -4.61 -11.55 11.68
CA LYS A 125 -4.40 -12.97 11.32
C LYS A 125 -2.93 -13.26 11.03
N TYR A 126 -2.31 -12.46 10.18
CA TYR A 126 -0.92 -12.70 9.75
C TYR A 126 0.13 -12.10 10.71
N LEU A 127 -0.02 -10.85 11.15
CA LEU A 127 0.98 -10.21 11.99
C LEU A 127 1.01 -10.73 13.43
N LYS A 128 -0.10 -11.30 13.93
CA LYS A 128 -0.18 -11.96 15.24
C LYS A 128 -0.14 -13.50 15.15
N ALA A 129 0.23 -14.05 13.99
CA ALA A 129 0.40 -15.48 13.82
C ALA A 129 1.38 -16.06 14.85
N SER A 130 1.11 -17.29 15.29
CA SER A 130 1.96 -18.03 16.22
C SER A 130 3.35 -18.31 15.61
N PRO A 131 4.37 -18.61 16.43
CA PRO A 131 5.69 -18.96 15.91
C PRO A 131 5.67 -20.11 14.90
N ALA A 132 4.85 -21.14 15.12
CA ALA A 132 4.72 -22.28 14.22
C ALA A 132 4.10 -21.89 12.88
N GLU A 133 3.05 -21.07 12.87
CA GLU A 133 2.43 -20.55 11.63
C GLU A 133 3.40 -19.68 10.84
N ARG A 134 4.17 -18.83 11.53
CA ARG A 134 5.19 -17.98 10.88
C ARG A 134 6.26 -18.83 10.20
N GLU A 135 6.76 -19.86 10.87
CA GLU A 135 7.73 -20.79 10.31
C GLU A 135 7.18 -21.49 9.06
N GLU A 136 5.91 -21.90 9.09
CA GLU A 136 5.25 -22.51 7.95
C GLU A 136 5.08 -21.54 6.77
N TYR A 137 4.68 -20.28 7.01
CA TYR A 137 4.58 -19.27 5.97
C TYR A 137 5.95 -18.99 5.33
N VAL A 138 7.00 -18.83 6.13
CA VAL A 138 8.37 -18.62 5.64
C VAL A 138 8.84 -19.80 4.79
N LYS A 139 8.60 -21.03 5.25
CA LYS A 139 8.95 -22.23 4.51
C LYS A 139 8.26 -22.27 3.14
N ARG A 140 6.95 -22.06 3.09
CA ARG A 140 6.17 -22.03 1.82
C ARG A 140 6.66 -20.92 0.87
N THR A 141 7.02 -19.77 1.40
CA THR A 141 7.59 -18.67 0.59
C THR A 141 8.93 -19.08 -0.01
N THR A 142 9.81 -19.72 0.76
CA THR A 142 11.14 -20.16 0.29
C THR A 142 11.02 -21.28 -0.76
N GLU A 143 10.18 -22.27 -0.53
CA GLU A 143 9.93 -23.35 -1.49
C GLU A 143 9.43 -22.84 -2.84
N THR A 144 8.59 -21.81 -2.83
CA THR A 144 8.09 -21.16 -4.05
C THR A 144 9.20 -20.38 -4.76
N GLN A 145 10.09 -19.71 -4.02
CA GLN A 145 11.23 -18.98 -4.61
C GLN A 145 12.23 -19.94 -5.26
N ASP A 146 12.59 -21.03 -4.60
CA ASP A 146 13.51 -22.04 -5.12
C ASP A 146 12.96 -22.73 -6.39
N ALA A 147 11.63 -22.90 -6.46
CA ALA A 147 10.98 -23.44 -7.65
C ALA A 147 10.93 -22.43 -8.82
N GLN A 148 10.84 -21.13 -8.55
CA GLN A 148 10.87 -20.07 -9.58
C GLN A 148 12.24 -19.94 -10.27
N ASP A 149 13.34 -20.21 -9.55
CA ASP A 149 14.69 -20.24 -10.15
C ASP A 149 14.86 -21.35 -11.21
N GLN A 150 13.86 -22.25 -11.34
CA GLN A 150 13.80 -23.34 -12.33
C GLN A 150 12.87 -23.07 -13.53
N GLU A 151 12.69 -21.82 -13.96
CA GLU A 151 11.87 -21.42 -15.13
C GLU A 151 10.35 -21.70 -15.01
N SER A 152 9.81 -21.87 -13.83
CA SER A 152 8.37 -22.00 -13.63
C SER A 152 7.75 -20.66 -13.16
N GLU A 153 6.74 -20.16 -13.89
CA GLU A 153 5.85 -19.07 -13.44
C GLU A 153 4.91 -19.56 -12.32
N MET A 154 5.49 -20.14 -11.25
CA MET A 154 4.67 -20.65 -10.16
C MET A 154 4.13 -19.48 -9.32
N GLU A 155 2.83 -19.46 -9.15
CA GLU A 155 2.13 -18.47 -8.35
C GLU A 155 2.48 -18.64 -6.87
N ILE A 156 2.74 -17.53 -6.17
CA ILE A 156 3.01 -17.57 -4.73
C ILE A 156 1.75 -17.99 -3.99
N ASP A 157 1.88 -18.90 -3.04
CA ASP A 157 0.80 -19.27 -2.11
C ASP A 157 0.18 -18.02 -1.47
N ALA A 158 -1.15 -17.91 -1.48
CA ALA A 158 -1.85 -16.70 -1.05
C ALA A 158 -1.56 -16.32 0.41
N ASP A 159 -1.63 -17.28 1.34
CA ASP A 159 -1.37 -17.01 2.77
C ASP A 159 0.11 -16.69 3.04
N ALA A 160 1.04 -17.45 2.46
CA ALA A 160 2.47 -17.22 2.63
C ALA A 160 2.90 -15.87 2.02
N GLY A 161 2.36 -15.53 0.85
CA GLY A 161 2.62 -14.25 0.20
C GLY A 161 1.98 -13.08 0.96
N ALA A 162 0.77 -13.24 1.50
CA ALA A 162 0.11 -12.23 2.34
C ALA A 162 0.91 -11.98 3.63
N TYR A 163 1.42 -13.03 4.27
CA TYR A 163 2.30 -12.89 5.42
C TYR A 163 3.59 -12.12 5.07
N ALA A 164 4.22 -12.45 3.96
CA ALA A 164 5.44 -11.77 3.48
C ALA A 164 5.17 -10.28 3.16
N TYR A 165 4.06 -9.99 2.47
CA TYR A 165 3.63 -8.62 2.18
C TYR A 165 3.41 -7.80 3.44
N LEU A 166 2.56 -8.29 4.36
CA LEU A 166 2.23 -7.57 5.59
C LEU A 166 3.44 -7.39 6.51
N THR A 167 4.34 -8.36 6.57
CA THR A 167 5.60 -8.23 7.31
C THR A 167 6.48 -7.13 6.71
N SER A 168 6.62 -7.10 5.38
CA SER A 168 7.39 -6.08 4.67
C SER A 168 6.77 -4.68 4.86
N VAL A 169 5.44 -4.57 4.69
CA VAL A 169 4.72 -3.30 4.90
C VAL A 169 4.87 -2.82 6.34
N ARG A 170 4.72 -3.71 7.33
CA ARG A 170 4.92 -3.34 8.74
C ARG A 170 6.31 -2.76 9.00
N ASP A 171 7.34 -3.43 8.52
CA ASP A 171 8.72 -3.03 8.76
C ASP A 171 9.03 -1.69 8.08
N MET A 172 8.56 -1.50 6.84
CA MET A 172 8.70 -0.25 6.12
C MET A 172 7.88 0.88 6.78
N THR A 173 6.67 0.60 7.25
CA THR A 173 5.83 1.57 7.95
C THR A 173 6.51 2.09 9.22
N ILE A 174 7.00 1.18 10.06
CA ILE A 174 7.69 1.54 11.31
C ILE A 174 8.98 2.31 11.01
N TRP A 175 9.75 1.86 10.02
CA TRP A 175 10.97 2.55 9.62
C TRP A 175 10.68 3.96 9.10
N ALA A 176 9.78 4.12 8.13
CA ALA A 176 9.42 5.40 7.57
C ALA A 176 8.86 6.38 8.61
N TRP A 177 8.00 5.88 9.52
CA TRP A 177 7.46 6.67 10.61
C TRP A 177 8.55 7.17 11.56
N LYS A 178 9.44 6.27 12.02
CA LYS A 178 10.54 6.63 12.95
C LYS A 178 11.53 7.62 12.35
N THR A 179 11.79 7.53 11.04
CA THR A 179 12.77 8.36 10.34
C THR A 179 12.16 9.60 9.69
N SER A 180 10.84 9.82 9.82
CA SER A 180 10.22 11.07 9.41
C SER A 180 10.71 12.23 10.29
N GLU A 181 10.87 13.41 9.69
CA GLU A 181 11.31 14.64 10.39
C GLU A 181 10.40 14.91 11.60
N GLU A 182 9.08 14.87 11.40
CA GLU A 182 8.11 15.16 12.47
C GLU A 182 8.29 14.24 13.68
N ILE A 183 8.43 12.94 13.48
CA ILE A 183 8.59 12.00 14.59
C ILE A 183 10.01 12.03 15.14
N GLY A 184 11.00 12.05 14.25
CA GLY A 184 12.41 12.02 14.63
C GLY A 184 12.80 13.22 15.50
N GLU A 185 12.37 14.42 15.13
CA GLU A 185 12.79 15.66 15.79
C GLU A 185 11.84 16.08 16.94
N ASN A 186 10.52 15.88 16.76
CA ASN A 186 9.54 16.43 17.69
C ASN A 186 9.05 15.43 18.74
N HIS A 187 9.03 14.15 18.43
CA HIS A 187 8.47 13.11 19.30
C HIS A 187 9.51 12.18 19.92
N LEU A 188 10.62 11.92 19.23
CA LEU A 188 11.74 11.13 19.72
C LEU A 188 12.84 12.02 20.32
N TRP A 189 13.87 11.40 20.89
CA TRP A 189 15.07 12.10 21.28
C TRP A 189 15.97 12.29 20.06
N TYR A 190 16.11 13.54 19.61
CA TYR A 190 16.93 13.91 18.47
C TYR A 190 18.18 14.65 18.94
N ASP A 191 19.34 14.03 18.77
CA ASP A 191 20.64 14.62 19.07
C ASP A 191 21.66 14.21 17.98
N PRO A 192 21.64 14.88 16.81
CA PRO A 192 22.46 14.51 15.66
C PRO A 192 23.96 14.76 15.86
N VAL A 193 24.32 15.63 16.82
CA VAL A 193 25.72 15.99 17.12
C VAL A 193 25.90 16.01 18.62
N PRO A 194 25.94 14.87 19.30
CA PRO A 194 26.18 14.83 20.74
C PRO A 194 27.55 15.43 21.08
N GLY A 195 27.58 16.39 21.98
CA GLY A 195 28.82 17.10 22.35
C GLY A 195 29.79 16.25 23.16
N GLU A 196 29.29 15.17 23.80
CA GLU A 196 30.05 14.27 24.65
C GLU A 196 29.64 12.82 24.39
N TYR A 197 30.60 11.92 24.35
CA TYR A 197 30.33 10.49 24.29
C TYR A 197 29.98 9.92 25.66
N ILE A 198 28.73 9.55 25.85
CA ILE A 198 28.25 8.92 27.08
C ILE A 198 27.91 7.46 26.74
N PRO A 199 28.75 6.49 27.12
CA PRO A 199 28.59 5.08 26.72
C PRO A 199 27.40 4.38 27.35
N CYS A 200 26.97 4.85 28.52
CA CYS A 200 25.83 4.28 29.26
C CYS A 200 25.33 5.32 30.27
N GLY A 201 24.02 5.54 30.29
CA GLY A 201 23.38 6.42 31.25
C GLY A 201 21.87 6.15 31.35
N PRO A 202 21.20 6.66 32.39
CA PRO A 202 19.76 6.59 32.50
C PRO A 202 19.08 7.32 31.31
N LEU A 203 18.08 6.70 30.70
CA LEU A 203 17.37 7.28 29.55
C LEU A 203 16.70 8.63 29.89
N GLU A 204 16.21 8.77 31.13
CA GLU A 204 15.62 10.01 31.63
C GLU A 204 16.62 11.19 31.65
N GLU A 205 17.88 10.93 31.96
CA GLU A 205 18.94 11.95 32.00
C GLU A 205 19.46 12.31 30.62
N LEU A 206 19.53 11.32 29.72
CA LEU A 206 20.07 11.51 28.36
C LEU A 206 19.02 12.07 27.39
N GLY A 207 17.85 11.44 27.36
CA GLY A 207 16.80 11.74 26.35
C GLY A 207 15.44 12.12 26.95
N GLY A 208 15.38 12.43 28.26
CA GLY A 208 14.09 12.72 28.93
C GLY A 208 13.09 11.57 28.85
N GLY A 209 13.56 10.34 28.91
CA GLY A 209 12.73 9.13 28.78
C GLY A 209 12.37 8.75 27.35
N LYS A 210 12.76 9.54 26.33
CA LYS A 210 12.46 9.28 24.92
C LYS A 210 13.48 8.35 24.27
N VAL A 211 13.02 7.53 23.34
CA VAL A 211 13.90 6.71 22.49
C VAL A 211 14.65 7.61 21.52
N MET A 212 15.94 7.34 21.31
CA MET A 212 16.74 8.07 20.33
C MET A 212 16.27 7.81 18.89
N SER A 213 16.20 8.87 18.08
CA SER A 213 15.77 8.80 16.68
C SER A 213 16.87 8.37 15.72
N LEU A 214 18.15 8.68 16.07
CA LEU A 214 19.36 8.40 15.28
C LEU A 214 20.24 7.35 16.00
#